data_78e3fef2ad024432e5228b691919e9b8
#
_entry.id   78e3fef2ad024432e5228b691919e9b8
#
_cell.length_a   1.000
_cell.length_b   1.000
_cell.length_c   1.000
_cell.angle_alpha   90.00
_cell.angle_beta   90.00
_cell.angle_gamma   90.00
#
_symmetry.space_group_name_H-M   'P 1'
#
loop_
_entity.id
_entity.type
_entity.pdbx_description
1 polymer ?
#
loop_
_entity_poly.entity_id
_entity_poly.type
_entity_poly.pdbx_seq_one_letter_code
_entity_poly.pdbx_strand_id
1 'polypeptide(L)'
;MIEQLLPILAAPGQPETTFHAAEEASRKAIGQQLFTLLFVDGDEVARIYSSDPEAYPVSGRKKMGPTPWGDHVLRDKKPLLLPDRAGIKWAFFDHELIYSLGLGSCINIPSIYNGKVIGTINLLAPEGVLTNEDLEIANQLGPVLVPAFLAARFENNAR
;
A
#
# COMPACT_ATOMS: atom_id res chain seq x y z
N MET A 1 5.39 16.56 1.66
CA MET A 1 5.43 15.25 0.95
C MET A 1 4.80 15.32 -0.43
N ILE A 2 3.55 15.75 -0.53
CA ILE A 2 2.81 15.78 -1.81
C ILE A 2 3.47 16.68 -2.85
N GLU A 3 3.94 17.84 -2.47
CA GLU A 3 4.58 18.79 -3.38
C GLU A 3 5.79 18.20 -4.11
N GLN A 4 6.49 17.27 -3.46
CA GLN A 4 7.62 16.56 -4.08
C GLN A 4 7.17 15.52 -5.09
N LEU A 5 5.97 14.96 -4.92
CA LEU A 5 5.44 13.89 -5.78
C LEU A 5 4.76 14.40 -7.03
N LEU A 6 4.13 15.58 -6.98
CA LEU A 6 3.36 16.08 -8.10
C LEU A 6 4.20 16.21 -9.39
N PRO A 7 5.41 16.80 -9.37
CA PRO A 7 6.24 16.85 -10.58
C PRO A 7 6.67 15.48 -11.09
N ILE A 8 6.81 14.50 -10.18
CA ILE A 8 7.24 13.14 -10.54
C ILE A 8 6.22 12.43 -11.42
N LEU A 9 4.94 12.79 -11.30
CA LEU A 9 3.89 12.19 -12.14
C LEU A 9 4.12 12.40 -13.64
N ALA A 10 4.85 13.44 -14.02
CA ALA A 10 5.18 13.74 -15.40
C ALA A 10 6.52 13.13 -15.86
N ALA A 11 7.29 12.53 -14.95
CA ALA A 11 8.62 12.01 -15.26
C ALA A 11 8.53 10.70 -16.08
N PRO A 12 9.57 10.37 -16.87
CA PRO A 12 9.61 9.10 -17.60
C PRO A 12 9.83 7.92 -16.65
N GLY A 13 9.61 6.71 -17.16
CA GLY A 13 9.82 5.47 -16.39
C GLY A 13 8.62 5.09 -15.52
N GLN A 14 7.42 5.50 -15.91
CA GLN A 14 6.19 5.20 -15.17
C GLN A 14 5.74 3.75 -15.38
N PRO A 15 5.06 3.11 -14.39
CA PRO A 15 4.70 3.69 -13.09
C PRO A 15 5.81 3.61 -12.01
N GLU A 16 6.91 2.90 -12.27
CA GLU A 16 7.94 2.61 -11.28
C GLU A 16 8.58 3.88 -10.69
N THR A 17 8.77 4.92 -11.51
CA THR A 17 9.30 6.19 -11.04
C THR A 17 8.43 6.81 -9.93
N THR A 18 7.11 6.77 -10.09
CA THR A 18 6.19 7.24 -9.07
C THR A 18 6.22 6.35 -7.83
N PHE A 19 6.28 5.03 -8.00
CA PHE A 19 6.34 4.09 -6.87
C PHE A 19 7.57 4.35 -6.00
N HIS A 20 8.74 4.49 -6.61
CA HIS A 20 9.98 4.78 -5.88
C HIS A 20 9.92 6.12 -5.17
N ALA A 21 9.41 7.14 -5.84
CA ALA A 21 9.29 8.48 -5.24
C ALA A 21 8.34 8.48 -4.05
N ALA A 22 7.22 7.74 -4.13
CA ALA A 22 6.27 7.61 -3.04
C ALA A 22 6.88 6.89 -1.84
N GLU A 23 7.64 5.84 -2.07
CA GLU A 23 8.37 5.13 -1.01
C GLU A 23 9.35 6.07 -0.30
N GLU A 24 10.17 6.79 -1.04
CA GLU A 24 11.17 7.70 -0.45
C GLU A 24 10.52 8.86 0.30
N ALA A 25 9.51 9.48 -0.28
CA ALA A 25 8.82 10.61 0.33
C ALA A 25 8.12 10.20 1.63
N SER A 26 7.44 9.07 1.63
CA SER A 26 6.78 8.56 2.83
C SER A 26 7.78 8.11 3.89
N ARG A 27 8.91 7.52 3.51
CA ARG A 27 9.95 7.15 4.46
C ARG A 27 10.49 8.37 5.20
N LYS A 28 10.70 9.47 4.51
CA LYS A 28 11.16 10.73 5.13
C LYS A 28 10.09 11.34 6.03
N ALA A 29 8.84 11.28 5.64
CA ALA A 29 7.74 11.91 6.39
C ALA A 29 7.24 11.05 7.55
N ILE A 30 7.26 9.73 7.41
CA ILE A 30 6.66 8.77 8.34
C ILE A 30 7.71 7.85 8.97
N GLY A 31 8.62 7.31 8.16
CA GLY A 31 9.68 6.44 8.65
C GLY A 31 9.34 4.96 8.67
N GLN A 32 8.45 4.49 7.81
CA GLN A 32 8.14 3.07 7.70
C GLN A 32 9.36 2.27 7.24
N GLN A 33 9.42 1.00 7.63
CA GLN A 33 10.49 0.08 7.22
C GLN A 33 10.15 -0.74 5.99
N LEU A 34 8.86 -1.05 5.80
CA LEU A 34 8.39 -1.75 4.61
C LEU A 34 7.31 -0.94 3.93
N PHE A 35 7.40 -0.85 2.60
CA PHE A 35 6.42 -0.17 1.76
C PHE A 35 6.04 -1.10 0.62
N THR A 36 4.77 -1.44 0.50
CA THR A 36 4.27 -2.27 -0.60
C THR A 36 3.05 -1.61 -1.24
N LEU A 37 2.83 -1.92 -2.50
CA LEU A 37 1.65 -1.50 -3.24
C LEU A 37 0.91 -2.72 -3.76
N LEU A 38 -0.37 -2.78 -3.48
CA LEU A 38 -1.26 -3.84 -3.93
C LEU A 38 -2.22 -3.27 -4.96
N PHE A 39 -2.19 -3.83 -6.16
CA PHE A 39 -3.17 -3.54 -7.20
C PHE A 39 -4.48 -4.26 -6.88
N VAL A 40 -5.60 -3.61 -7.14
CA VAL A 40 -6.95 -4.17 -6.88
C VAL A 40 -7.80 -4.03 -8.13
N ASP A 41 -8.42 -5.13 -8.54
CA ASP A 41 -9.36 -5.16 -9.66
C ASP A 41 -10.50 -6.12 -9.31
N GLY A 42 -11.58 -5.57 -8.74
CA GLY A 42 -12.68 -6.36 -8.23
C GLY A 42 -12.25 -7.24 -7.06
N ASP A 43 -12.36 -8.55 -7.19
CA ASP A 43 -11.94 -9.52 -6.19
C ASP A 43 -10.50 -10.03 -6.42
N GLU A 44 -9.82 -9.54 -7.45
CA GLU A 44 -8.44 -9.91 -7.73
C GLU A 44 -7.47 -8.83 -7.24
N VAL A 45 -6.33 -9.28 -6.72
CA VAL A 45 -5.25 -8.41 -6.22
C VAL A 45 -3.91 -8.91 -6.72
N ALA A 46 -2.94 -8.00 -6.81
CA ALA A 46 -1.54 -8.35 -7.12
C ALA A 46 -0.61 -7.36 -6.43
N ARG A 47 0.45 -7.85 -5.81
CA ARG A 47 1.49 -6.97 -5.29
C ARG A 47 2.36 -6.51 -6.45
N ILE A 48 2.30 -5.21 -6.74
CA ILE A 48 2.99 -4.63 -7.90
C ILE A 48 4.28 -3.91 -7.54
N TYR A 49 4.51 -3.63 -6.25
CA TYR A 49 5.71 -2.97 -5.77
C TYR A 49 6.03 -3.38 -4.34
N SER A 50 7.31 -3.53 -4.04
CA SER A 50 7.79 -3.81 -2.69
C SER A 50 9.14 -3.15 -2.47
N SER A 51 9.33 -2.53 -1.31
CA SER A 51 10.63 -2.00 -0.89
C SER A 51 11.60 -3.10 -0.43
N ASP A 52 11.07 -4.31 -0.18
CA ASP A 52 11.85 -5.51 0.15
C ASP A 52 11.34 -6.68 -0.67
N PRO A 53 11.71 -6.76 -1.96
CA PRO A 53 11.18 -7.80 -2.84
C PRO A 53 11.68 -9.21 -2.50
N GLU A 54 12.70 -9.34 -1.67
CA GLU A 54 13.20 -10.63 -1.19
C GLU A 54 12.23 -11.24 -0.17
N ALA A 55 11.82 -10.46 0.83
CA ALA A 55 10.86 -10.91 1.86
C ALA A 55 9.41 -10.82 1.38
N TYR A 56 9.10 -9.79 0.62
CA TYR A 56 7.76 -9.51 0.07
C TYR A 56 7.84 -9.30 -1.43
N PRO A 57 7.89 -10.38 -2.22
CA PRO A 57 8.07 -10.26 -3.68
C PRO A 57 6.83 -9.72 -4.38
N VAL A 58 7.05 -9.12 -5.54
CA VAL A 58 5.99 -8.81 -6.50
C VAL A 58 5.30 -10.14 -6.87
N SER A 59 3.98 -10.12 -6.98
CA SER A 59 3.19 -11.32 -7.23
C SER A 59 2.29 -11.15 -8.44
N GLY A 60 1.86 -12.28 -9.02
CA GLY A 60 0.81 -12.27 -10.04
C GLY A 60 -0.57 -12.02 -9.41
N ARG A 61 -1.58 -11.91 -10.28
CA ARG A 61 -2.97 -11.76 -9.85
C ARG A 61 -3.45 -13.02 -9.13
N LYS A 62 -4.20 -12.82 -8.06
CA LYS A 62 -4.86 -13.88 -7.30
C LYS A 62 -6.19 -13.36 -6.77
N LYS A 63 -7.15 -14.24 -6.59
CA LYS A 63 -8.41 -13.90 -5.96
C LYS A 63 -8.20 -13.69 -4.46
N MET A 64 -8.84 -12.67 -3.92
CA MET A 64 -8.87 -12.41 -2.50
C MET A 64 -10.26 -12.77 -1.97
N GLY A 65 -10.31 -13.71 -1.02
CA GLY A 65 -11.54 -14.06 -0.35
C GLY A 65 -11.99 -12.97 0.62
N PRO A 66 -13.21 -13.07 1.17
CA PRO A 66 -13.70 -12.10 2.14
C PRO A 66 -12.85 -12.16 3.42
N THR A 67 -12.40 -10.97 3.88
CA THR A 67 -11.63 -10.81 5.10
C THR A 67 -12.09 -9.56 5.84
N PRO A 68 -11.91 -9.49 7.18
CA PRO A 68 -12.22 -8.25 7.91
C PRO A 68 -11.43 -7.05 7.40
N TRP A 69 -10.17 -7.26 7.01
CA TRP A 69 -9.34 -6.22 6.39
C TRP A 69 -9.96 -5.74 5.07
N GLY A 70 -10.35 -6.66 4.20
CA GLY A 70 -10.99 -6.34 2.93
C GLY A 70 -12.31 -5.60 3.11
N ASP A 71 -13.10 -5.97 4.10
CA ASP A 71 -14.35 -5.27 4.43
C ASP A 71 -14.09 -3.81 4.80
N HIS A 72 -13.05 -3.52 5.58
CA HIS A 72 -12.71 -2.18 6.01
C HIS A 72 -12.09 -1.35 4.89
N VAL A 73 -11.04 -1.87 4.25
CA VAL A 73 -10.21 -1.11 3.31
C VAL A 73 -10.79 -1.12 1.90
N LEU A 74 -11.29 -2.26 1.45
CA LEU A 74 -11.74 -2.42 0.06
C LEU A 74 -13.22 -2.14 -0.13
N ARG A 75 -14.08 -2.68 0.73
CA ARG A 75 -15.52 -2.46 0.65
C ARG A 75 -15.92 -1.09 1.19
N ASP A 76 -15.52 -0.79 2.43
CA ASP A 76 -15.86 0.45 3.11
C ASP A 76 -14.94 1.61 2.71
N LYS A 77 -13.87 1.32 1.99
CA LYS A 77 -12.95 2.31 1.39
C LYS A 77 -12.35 3.26 2.42
N LYS A 78 -11.97 2.70 3.58
CA LYS A 78 -11.45 3.47 4.70
C LYS A 78 -9.97 3.19 4.94
N PRO A 79 -9.18 4.22 5.25
CA PRO A 79 -7.82 4.00 5.72
C PRO A 79 -7.83 3.25 7.05
N LEU A 80 -6.78 2.50 7.32
CA LEU A 80 -6.68 1.64 8.49
C LEU A 80 -5.31 1.81 9.14
N LEU A 81 -5.31 1.99 10.46
CA LEU A 81 -4.12 1.91 11.29
C LEU A 81 -4.24 0.71 12.22
N LEU A 82 -3.24 -0.16 12.17
CA LEU A 82 -3.07 -1.29 13.07
C LEU A 82 -1.83 -0.99 13.94
N PRO A 83 -2.01 -0.56 15.20
CA PRO A 83 -0.89 -0.07 15.99
C PRO A 83 -0.01 -1.16 16.60
N ASP A 84 -0.51 -2.39 16.67
CA ASP A 84 0.13 -3.47 17.41
C ASP A 84 0.02 -4.83 16.71
N ARG A 85 0.71 -5.83 17.29
CA ARG A 85 0.75 -7.19 16.75
C ARG A 85 -0.64 -7.85 16.71
N ALA A 86 -1.49 -7.56 17.68
CA ALA A 86 -2.85 -8.10 17.69
C ALA A 86 -3.65 -7.63 16.47
N GLY A 87 -3.49 -6.36 16.09
CA GLY A 87 -4.09 -5.82 14.88
C GLY A 87 -3.55 -6.48 13.61
N ILE A 88 -2.25 -6.69 13.53
CA ILE A 88 -1.62 -7.38 12.41
C ILE A 88 -2.19 -8.80 12.26
N LYS A 89 -2.31 -9.53 13.35
CA LYS A 89 -2.88 -10.88 13.35
C LYS A 89 -4.33 -10.90 12.89
N TRP A 90 -5.11 -9.92 13.32
CA TRP A 90 -6.50 -9.77 12.90
C TRP A 90 -6.62 -9.57 11.39
N ALA A 91 -5.69 -8.80 10.79
CA ALA A 91 -5.77 -8.38 9.39
C ALA A 91 -5.12 -9.39 8.42
N PHE A 92 -4.03 -10.04 8.83
CA PHE A 92 -3.16 -10.77 7.91
C PHE A 92 -2.89 -12.20 8.38
N PHE A 93 -3.12 -13.18 7.50
CA PHE A 93 -2.83 -14.58 7.80
C PHE A 93 -1.31 -14.85 7.87
N ASP A 94 -0.49 -14.03 7.19
CA ASP A 94 0.97 -14.13 7.18
C ASP A 94 1.64 -13.30 8.28
N HIS A 95 0.93 -13.08 9.39
CA HIS A 95 1.41 -12.26 10.50
C HIS A 95 2.73 -12.77 11.11
N GLU A 96 2.98 -14.07 11.09
CA GLU A 96 4.24 -14.63 11.60
C GLU A 96 5.44 -14.14 10.76
N LEU A 97 5.29 -14.08 9.43
CA LEU A 97 6.32 -13.52 8.56
C LEU A 97 6.56 -12.05 8.89
N ILE A 98 5.48 -11.27 9.06
CA ILE A 98 5.57 -9.85 9.41
C ILE A 98 6.35 -9.67 10.71
N TYR A 99 6.03 -10.45 11.74
CA TYR A 99 6.74 -10.41 13.02
C TYR A 99 8.21 -10.77 12.87
N SER A 100 8.52 -11.76 12.03
CA SER A 100 9.91 -12.20 11.81
C SER A 100 10.79 -11.10 11.20
N LEU A 101 10.18 -10.13 10.53
CA LEU A 101 10.87 -8.97 9.96
C LEU A 101 11.01 -7.82 10.97
N GLY A 102 10.57 -8.01 12.21
CA GLY A 102 10.59 -6.98 13.25
C GLY A 102 9.45 -5.98 13.14
N LEU A 103 8.42 -6.29 12.36
CA LEU A 103 7.30 -5.40 12.10
C LEU A 103 6.11 -5.77 13.00
N GLY A 104 5.32 -4.77 13.38
CA GLY A 104 4.20 -4.97 14.29
C GLY A 104 3.19 -3.83 14.30
N SER A 105 3.34 -2.85 13.39
CA SER A 105 2.31 -1.84 13.13
C SER A 105 2.16 -1.65 11.61
N CYS A 106 0.98 -1.23 11.18
CA CYS A 106 0.67 -1.13 9.76
C CYS A 106 -0.32 0.01 9.48
N ILE A 107 -0.10 0.68 8.35
CA ILE A 107 -1.07 1.61 7.78
C ILE A 107 -1.43 1.10 6.39
N ASN A 108 -2.74 1.04 6.10
CA ASN A 108 -3.24 0.70 4.77
C ASN A 108 -4.11 1.84 4.27
N ILE A 109 -3.79 2.34 3.08
CA ILE A 109 -4.49 3.44 2.44
C ILE A 109 -5.12 2.95 1.14
N PRO A 110 -6.45 3.03 0.98
CA PRO A 110 -7.07 2.74 -0.31
C PRO A 110 -6.83 3.88 -1.28
N SER A 111 -6.48 3.55 -2.51
CA SER A 111 -6.43 4.48 -3.62
C SER A 111 -7.72 4.33 -4.41
N ILE A 112 -8.50 5.40 -4.50
CA ILE A 112 -9.86 5.35 -5.02
C ILE A 112 -9.95 6.18 -6.30
N TYR A 113 -10.50 5.56 -7.34
CA TYR A 113 -10.75 6.22 -8.63
C TYR A 113 -12.13 5.84 -9.12
N ASN A 114 -12.91 6.85 -9.50
CA ASN A 114 -14.28 6.66 -9.99
C ASN A 114 -15.14 5.84 -9.02
N GLY A 115 -14.99 6.11 -7.72
CA GLY A 115 -15.74 5.43 -6.64
C GLY A 115 -15.28 4.00 -6.32
N LYS A 116 -14.21 3.52 -6.93
CA LYS A 116 -13.71 2.16 -6.72
C LYS A 116 -12.28 2.17 -6.20
N VAL A 117 -11.97 1.23 -5.32
CA VAL A 117 -10.58 1.01 -4.89
C VAL A 117 -9.84 0.32 -6.01
N ILE A 118 -8.76 0.95 -6.49
CA ILE A 118 -7.92 0.41 -7.56
C ILE A 118 -6.56 -0.06 -7.05
N GLY A 119 -6.24 0.25 -5.80
CA GLY A 119 -5.00 -0.19 -5.18
C GLY A 119 -4.98 0.15 -3.70
N THR A 120 -4.03 -0.42 -2.99
CA THR A 120 -3.75 -0.06 -1.60
C THR A 120 -2.27 0.23 -1.41
N ILE A 121 -2.00 1.18 -0.53
CA ILE A 121 -0.66 1.59 -0.14
C ILE A 121 -0.46 1.08 1.28
N ASN A 122 0.59 0.29 1.50
CA ASN A 122 0.79 -0.43 2.75
C ASN A 122 2.14 -0.05 3.34
N LEU A 123 2.11 0.52 4.55
CA LEU A 123 3.30 0.93 5.30
C LEU A 123 3.38 0.10 6.56
N LEU A 124 4.53 -0.51 6.82
CA LEU A 124 4.75 -1.32 8.02
C LEU A 124 5.99 -0.84 8.76
N ALA A 125 5.92 -0.91 10.09
CA ALA A 125 6.97 -0.50 11.00
C ALA A 125 6.91 -1.37 12.27
N PRO A 126 7.89 -1.27 13.19
CA PRO A 126 7.80 -1.98 14.46
C PRO A 126 6.54 -1.63 15.24
N GLU A 127 6.15 -2.52 16.15
CA GLU A 127 4.97 -2.35 16.99
C GLU A 127 4.98 -0.99 17.71
N GLY A 128 3.85 -0.28 17.67
CA GLY A 128 3.68 1.00 18.36
C GLY A 128 4.32 2.21 17.68
N VAL A 129 4.97 2.03 16.53
CA VAL A 129 5.69 3.13 15.87
C VAL A 129 4.76 4.01 15.04
N LEU A 130 3.86 3.40 14.26
CA LEU A 130 2.96 4.16 13.40
C LEU A 130 1.79 4.75 14.21
N THR A 131 1.45 6.01 13.92
CA THR A 131 0.48 6.81 14.67
C THR A 131 -0.66 7.30 13.79
N ASN A 132 -1.69 7.90 14.41
CA ASN A 132 -2.78 8.56 13.67
C ASN A 132 -2.27 9.74 12.82
N GLU A 133 -1.24 10.45 13.27
CA GLU A 133 -0.63 11.51 12.47
C GLU A 133 -0.01 10.95 11.21
N ASP A 134 0.67 9.80 11.32
CA ASP A 134 1.23 9.10 10.18
C ASP A 134 0.15 8.65 9.21
N LEU A 135 -0.99 8.19 9.73
CA LEU A 135 -2.13 7.80 8.90
C LEU A 135 -2.65 8.99 8.09
N GLU A 136 -2.77 10.17 8.69
CA GLU A 136 -3.20 11.38 7.99
C GLU A 136 -2.23 11.78 6.89
N ILE A 137 -0.93 11.71 7.16
CA ILE A 137 0.10 11.97 6.15
C ILE A 137 0.01 10.95 5.01
N ALA A 138 -0.04 9.67 5.33
CA ALA A 138 -0.11 8.59 4.36
C ALA A 138 -1.37 8.64 3.50
N ASN A 139 -2.48 9.12 4.06
CA ASN A 139 -3.75 9.19 3.35
C ASN A 139 -3.68 10.08 2.11
N GLN A 140 -2.77 11.05 2.08
CA GLN A 140 -2.53 11.90 0.91
C GLN A 140 -1.98 11.10 -0.29
N LEU A 141 -1.35 9.97 -0.06
CA LEU A 141 -0.82 9.13 -1.13
C LEU A 141 -1.92 8.47 -1.97
N GLY A 142 -3.09 8.25 -1.39
CA GLY A 142 -4.20 7.60 -2.11
C GLY A 142 -4.50 8.25 -3.46
N PRO A 143 -4.90 9.52 -3.50
CA PRO A 143 -5.19 10.18 -4.77
C PRO A 143 -3.96 10.41 -5.65
N VAL A 144 -2.79 10.67 -5.05
CA VAL A 144 -1.57 10.93 -5.81
C VAL A 144 -1.12 9.72 -6.62
N LEU A 145 -1.32 8.51 -6.09
CA LEU A 145 -0.89 7.28 -6.76
C LEU A 145 -1.92 6.74 -7.77
N VAL A 146 -3.07 7.39 -7.93
CA VAL A 146 -4.08 6.96 -8.89
C VAL A 146 -3.52 6.78 -10.31
N PRO A 147 -2.79 7.75 -10.89
CA PRO A 147 -2.25 7.56 -12.24
C PRO A 147 -1.33 6.34 -12.36
N ALA A 148 -0.49 6.11 -11.34
CA ALA A 148 0.44 4.98 -11.34
C ALA A 148 -0.30 3.64 -11.21
N PHE A 149 -1.34 3.56 -10.39
CA PHE A 149 -2.17 2.36 -10.30
C PHE A 149 -2.93 2.09 -11.60
N LEU A 150 -3.43 3.13 -12.27
CA LEU A 150 -4.10 2.96 -13.56
C LEU A 150 -3.12 2.45 -14.63
N ALA A 151 -1.90 2.97 -14.66
CA ALA A 151 -0.87 2.49 -15.57
C ALA A 151 -0.52 1.03 -15.28
N ALA A 152 -0.34 0.66 -14.02
CA ALA A 152 -0.07 -0.71 -13.60
C ALA A 152 -1.22 -1.66 -13.96
N ARG A 153 -2.46 -1.21 -13.81
CA ARG A 153 -3.65 -1.99 -14.21
C ARG A 153 -3.62 -2.29 -15.70
N PHE A 154 -3.31 -1.31 -16.52
CA PHE A 154 -3.23 -1.48 -17.96
C PHE A 154 -2.15 -2.50 -18.33
N GLU A 155 -0.96 -2.41 -17.76
CA GLU A 155 0.13 -3.35 -17.97
C GLU A 155 -0.25 -4.77 -17.54
N ASN A 156 -0.91 -4.93 -16.39
CA ASN A 156 -1.37 -6.22 -15.90
C ASN A 156 -2.41 -6.85 -16.81
N ASN A 157 -3.29 -6.05 -17.40
CA ASN A 157 -4.30 -6.55 -18.35
C ASN A 157 -3.68 -6.95 -19.68
N ALA A 158 -2.56 -6.34 -20.09
CA ALA A 158 -1.85 -6.65 -21.31
C ALA A 158 -1.02 -7.96 -21.22
N ARG A 159 -0.74 -8.41 -19.99
CA ARG A 159 -0.01 -9.66 -19.73
C ARG A 159 -0.98 -10.82 -19.65
#